data_0a04d57129678f9565e15d5012c5c286
#
_entry.id   0a04d57129678f9565e15d5012c5c286
#
_cell.length_a   1.000
_cell.length_b   1.000
_cell.length_c   1.000
_cell.angle_alpha   90.00
_cell.angle_beta   90.00
_cell.angle_gamma   90.00
#
_symmetry.space_group_name_H-M   'P 1'
#
loop_
_entity.id
_entity.type
_entity.pdbx_description
1 polymer ?
#
loop_
_entity_poly.entity_id
_entity_poly.type
_entity_poly.pdbx_seq_one_letter_code
_entity_poly.pdbx_strand_id
1 'polypeptide(L)'
;MRCVGEVQRQFPELAVIGSAFSYLRQFSQYLAAGAIEAGACSLAGFGRMAFAYPEFARDMLQGTLNPRKVCVACGKCSELMRGGLQAGCVVRDSDVYLPLYQKIKQG
;
A
#
# COMPACT_ATOMS: atom_id res chain seq x y z
N MET A 1 -9.59 9.08 3.61
CA MET A 1 -10.66 9.15 2.59
C MET A 1 -11.52 10.41 2.64
N ARG A 2 -11.70 11.03 3.78
CA ARG A 2 -12.54 12.23 3.87
C ARG A 2 -12.05 13.38 2.97
N CYS A 3 -10.76 13.71 3.06
CA CYS A 3 -10.19 14.80 2.24
C CYS A 3 -10.23 14.47 0.76
N VAL A 4 -9.90 13.24 0.41
CA VAL A 4 -9.94 12.76 -0.98
C VAL A 4 -11.37 12.82 -1.51
N GLY A 5 -12.35 12.40 -0.71
CA GLY A 5 -13.75 12.43 -1.08
C GLY A 5 -14.27 13.84 -1.34
N GLU A 6 -13.82 14.82 -0.56
CA GLU A 6 -14.20 16.22 -0.77
C GLU A 6 -13.64 16.75 -2.09
N VAL A 7 -12.39 16.44 -2.40
CA VAL A 7 -11.76 16.85 -3.66
C VAL A 7 -12.53 16.22 -4.85
N GLN A 8 -12.84 14.94 -4.76
CA GLN A 8 -13.56 14.26 -5.84
C GLN A 8 -14.96 14.83 -6.06
N ARG A 9 -15.67 15.19 -4.98
CA ARG A 9 -17.01 15.77 -5.09
C ARG A 9 -16.98 17.15 -5.73
N GLN A 10 -15.98 17.97 -5.40
CA GLN A 10 -15.86 19.31 -5.97
C GLN A 10 -15.36 19.30 -7.41
N PHE A 11 -14.61 18.27 -7.79
CA PHE A 11 -14.03 18.14 -9.12
C PHE A 11 -14.37 16.77 -9.71
N PRO A 12 -15.66 16.51 -10.03
CA PRO A 12 -16.08 15.16 -10.46
C PRO A 12 -15.47 14.70 -11.77
N GLU A 13 -14.98 15.63 -12.60
CA GLU A 13 -14.33 15.28 -13.88
C GLU A 13 -12.85 14.95 -13.70
N LEU A 14 -12.27 15.26 -12.54
CA LEU A 14 -10.88 14.98 -12.23
C LEU A 14 -10.72 13.52 -11.80
N ALA A 15 -9.73 12.83 -12.37
CA ALA A 15 -9.39 11.48 -11.93
C ALA A 15 -8.60 11.57 -10.64
N VAL A 16 -9.23 11.25 -9.51
CA VAL A 16 -8.61 11.33 -8.18
C VAL A 16 -8.21 9.92 -7.74
N ILE A 17 -6.94 9.76 -7.35
CA ILE A 17 -6.41 8.49 -6.85
C ILE A 17 -6.45 8.52 -5.32
N GLY A 18 -7.25 7.64 -4.73
CA GLY A 18 -7.26 7.42 -3.29
C GLY A 18 -6.21 6.38 -2.93
N SER A 19 -5.52 6.57 -1.81
CA SER A 19 -4.44 5.68 -1.38
C SER A 19 -4.53 5.39 0.11
N ALA A 20 -3.47 4.78 0.67
CA ALA A 20 -3.38 4.37 2.07
C ALA A 20 -4.29 3.19 2.43
N PHE A 21 -4.71 2.39 1.46
CA PHE A 21 -5.54 1.20 1.71
C PHE A 21 -4.74 0.03 2.28
N SER A 22 -3.41 0.04 2.11
CA SER A 22 -2.56 -1.10 2.49
C SER A 22 -2.62 -1.46 3.97
N TYR A 23 -2.99 -0.53 4.84
CA TYR A 23 -3.05 -0.78 6.28
C TYR A 23 -4.12 -1.81 6.67
N LEU A 24 -5.09 -2.06 5.81
CA LEU A 24 -6.10 -3.10 6.04
C LEU A 24 -5.65 -4.49 5.55
N ARG A 25 -4.40 -4.61 5.10
CA ARG A 25 -3.78 -5.88 4.69
C ARG A 25 -4.60 -6.58 3.61
N GLN A 26 -5.04 -7.83 3.85
CA GLN A 26 -5.80 -8.59 2.86
C GLN A 26 -7.21 -8.04 2.58
N PHE A 27 -7.70 -7.14 3.42
CA PHE A 27 -9.01 -6.51 3.24
C PHE A 27 -8.94 -5.20 2.47
N SER A 28 -7.73 -4.77 2.06
CA SER A 28 -7.51 -3.51 1.34
C SER A 28 -8.37 -3.38 0.08
N GLN A 29 -8.53 -4.47 -0.66
CA GLN A 29 -9.30 -4.48 -1.91
C GLN A 29 -10.77 -4.12 -1.67
N TYR A 30 -11.34 -4.53 -0.56
CA TYR A 30 -12.74 -4.26 -0.24
C TYR A 30 -12.96 -2.79 0.12
N LEU A 31 -12.04 -2.22 0.90
CA LEU A 31 -12.10 -0.79 1.21
C LEU A 31 -11.92 0.05 -0.05
N ALA A 32 -10.97 -0.32 -0.91
CA ALA A 32 -10.70 0.39 -2.17
C ALA A 32 -11.92 0.35 -3.08
N ALA A 33 -12.52 -0.82 -3.25
CA ALA A 33 -13.73 -0.98 -4.07
C ALA A 33 -14.89 -0.17 -3.51
N GLY A 34 -15.08 -0.19 -2.20
CA GLY A 34 -16.13 0.59 -1.54
C GLY A 34 -15.93 2.10 -1.69
N ALA A 35 -14.69 2.57 -1.60
CA ALA A 35 -14.37 3.98 -1.76
C ALA A 35 -14.67 4.46 -3.19
N ILE A 36 -14.33 3.67 -4.20
CA ILE A 36 -14.62 3.99 -5.60
C ILE A 36 -16.12 3.97 -5.84
N GLU A 37 -16.81 2.96 -5.37
CA GLU A 37 -18.26 2.82 -5.53
C GLU A 37 -19.02 3.97 -4.84
N ALA A 38 -18.54 4.41 -3.69
CA ALA A 38 -19.13 5.54 -2.97
C ALA A 38 -18.79 6.90 -3.57
N GLY A 39 -17.95 6.95 -4.62
CA GLY A 39 -17.57 8.19 -5.28
C GLY A 39 -16.49 8.99 -4.54
N ALA A 40 -15.82 8.39 -3.57
CA ALA A 40 -14.77 9.07 -2.82
C ALA A 40 -13.49 9.25 -3.62
N CYS A 41 -13.24 8.38 -4.59
CA CYS A 41 -12.11 8.48 -5.52
C CYS A 41 -12.43 7.73 -6.81
N SER A 42 -11.66 8.03 -7.87
CA SER A 42 -11.84 7.38 -9.17
C SER A 42 -11.00 6.11 -9.30
N LEU A 43 -9.82 6.11 -8.69
CA LEU A 43 -8.85 5.04 -8.78
C LEU A 43 -8.26 4.76 -7.40
N ALA A 44 -7.79 3.54 -7.18
CA ALA A 44 -7.12 3.16 -5.95
C ALA A 44 -5.61 3.03 -6.17
N GLY A 45 -4.82 3.66 -5.29
CA GLY A 45 -3.37 3.57 -5.32
C GLY A 45 -2.85 2.76 -4.14
N PHE A 46 -1.83 1.94 -4.38
CA PHE A 46 -1.20 1.10 -3.37
C PHE A 46 0.31 1.31 -3.40
N GLY A 47 0.87 1.80 -2.29
CA GLY A 47 2.31 2.01 -2.17
C GLY A 47 3.01 0.85 -1.50
N ARG A 48 2.82 0.71 -0.20
CA ARG A 48 3.52 -0.31 0.61
C ARG A 48 3.19 -1.73 0.19
N MET A 49 1.98 -1.98 -0.28
CA MET A 49 1.57 -3.29 -0.78
C MET A 49 2.47 -3.75 -1.93
N ALA A 50 2.90 -2.83 -2.80
CA ALA A 50 3.75 -3.15 -3.93
C ALA A 50 5.15 -3.64 -3.49
N PHE A 51 5.67 -3.13 -2.37
CA PHE A 51 6.93 -3.62 -1.82
C PHE A 51 6.81 -5.05 -1.31
N ALA A 52 5.72 -5.34 -0.60
CA ALA A 52 5.51 -6.66 0.01
C ALA A 52 5.06 -7.71 -1.00
N TYR A 53 4.25 -7.30 -1.96
CA TYR A 53 3.52 -8.21 -2.84
C TYR A 53 3.45 -7.62 -4.26
N PRO A 54 4.53 -7.76 -5.05
CA PRO A 54 4.56 -7.13 -6.39
C PRO A 54 3.40 -7.56 -7.32
N GLU A 55 2.91 -8.77 -7.18
CA GLU A 55 1.82 -9.29 -8.03
C GLU A 55 0.43 -9.00 -7.46
N PHE A 56 0.30 -8.11 -6.47
CA PHE A 56 -0.96 -7.91 -5.77
C PHE A 56 -2.11 -7.50 -6.70
N ALA A 57 -1.83 -6.66 -7.68
CA ALA A 57 -2.87 -6.17 -8.58
C ALA A 57 -3.46 -7.29 -9.45
N ARG A 58 -2.58 -8.14 -10.01
CA ARG A 58 -3.00 -9.29 -10.79
C ARG A 58 -3.86 -10.25 -9.96
N ASP A 59 -3.37 -10.60 -8.78
CA ASP A 59 -4.06 -11.56 -7.92
C ASP A 59 -5.36 -10.98 -7.37
N MET A 60 -5.39 -9.68 -7.10
CA MET A 60 -6.60 -8.98 -6.68
C MET A 60 -7.68 -9.04 -7.75
N LEU A 61 -7.31 -8.79 -9.03
CA LEU A 61 -8.24 -8.84 -10.15
C LEU A 61 -8.76 -10.26 -10.41
N GLN A 62 -7.94 -11.28 -10.15
CA GLN A 62 -8.31 -12.67 -10.33
C GLN A 62 -9.04 -13.27 -9.13
N GLY A 63 -9.17 -12.52 -8.03
CA GLY A 63 -9.78 -13.03 -6.81
C GLY A 63 -8.93 -14.04 -6.06
N THR A 64 -7.61 -14.06 -6.32
CA THR A 64 -6.67 -15.03 -5.74
C THR A 64 -5.65 -14.38 -4.81
N LEU A 65 -5.99 -13.25 -4.20
CA LEU A 65 -5.09 -12.53 -3.30
C LEU A 65 -4.66 -13.43 -2.14
N ASN A 66 -3.34 -13.54 -1.95
CA ASN A 66 -2.78 -14.38 -0.90
C ASN A 66 -2.55 -13.58 0.38
N PRO A 67 -3.31 -13.85 1.48
CA PRO A 67 -3.17 -13.09 2.72
C PRO A 67 -1.79 -13.17 3.37
N ARG A 68 -1.00 -14.19 3.01
CA ARG A 68 0.35 -14.37 3.57
C ARG A 68 1.39 -13.50 2.89
N LYS A 69 1.06 -12.89 1.75
CA LYS A 69 1.98 -12.03 0.99
C LYS A 69 1.72 -10.55 1.19
N VAL A 70 0.55 -10.18 1.69
CA VAL A 70 0.15 -8.77 1.78
C VAL A 70 1.00 -8.00 2.79
N CYS A 71 1.02 -6.67 2.63
CA CYS A 71 1.68 -5.76 3.57
C CYS A 71 1.06 -5.89 4.97
N VAL A 72 1.91 -5.98 5.99
CA VAL A 72 1.46 -6.09 7.39
C VAL A 72 1.44 -4.74 8.12
N ALA A 73 1.65 -3.65 7.39
CA ALA A 73 1.56 -2.28 7.89
C ALA A 73 2.54 -1.99 9.05
N CYS A 74 3.73 -2.58 9.03
CA CYS A 74 4.73 -2.40 10.09
C CYS A 74 5.52 -1.10 10.00
N GLY A 75 5.54 -0.45 8.81
CA GLY A 75 6.22 0.82 8.60
C GLY A 75 7.74 0.75 8.42
N LYS A 76 8.34 -0.43 8.42
CA LYS A 76 9.81 -0.59 8.32
C LYS A 76 10.36 -0.13 6.97
N CYS A 77 9.60 -0.26 5.90
CA CYS A 77 10.00 0.24 4.58
C CYS A 77 10.16 1.77 4.60
N SER A 78 9.30 2.46 5.32
CA SER A 78 9.39 3.92 5.48
C SER A 78 10.62 4.31 6.30
N GLU A 79 10.99 3.53 7.30
CA GLU A 79 12.20 3.77 8.09
C GLU A 79 13.46 3.60 7.24
N LEU A 80 13.47 2.60 6.35
CA LEU A 80 14.57 2.43 5.39
C LEU A 80 14.70 3.66 4.49
N MET A 81 13.59 4.16 3.99
CA MET A 81 13.54 5.32 3.12
C MET A 81 14.07 6.58 3.83
N ARG A 82 13.62 6.81 5.07
CA ARG A 82 14.08 7.95 5.87
C ARG A 82 15.54 7.85 6.24
N GLY A 83 16.08 6.64 6.36
CA GLY A 83 17.49 6.41 6.63
C GLY A 83 18.39 6.53 5.39
N GLY A 84 17.84 6.87 4.24
CA GLY A 84 18.59 7.03 3.00
C GLY A 84 19.02 5.70 2.37
N LEU A 85 18.41 4.59 2.77
CA LEU A 85 18.73 3.28 2.24
C LEU A 85 17.69 2.85 1.19
N GLN A 86 18.04 1.81 0.43
CA GLN A 86 17.13 1.24 -0.54
C GLN A 86 15.88 0.71 0.17
N ALA A 87 14.71 1.15 -0.26
CA ALA A 87 13.44 0.78 0.36
C ALA A 87 12.88 -0.51 -0.25
N GLY A 88 12.33 -1.34 0.64
CA GLY A 88 11.67 -2.58 0.25
C GLY A 88 11.00 -3.20 1.48
N CYS A 89 10.38 -4.36 1.31
CA CYS A 89 9.67 -5.00 2.41
C CYS A 89 10.62 -5.83 3.28
N VAL A 90 10.81 -5.39 4.52
CA VAL A 90 11.68 -6.08 5.49
C VAL A 90 11.10 -7.44 5.89
N VAL A 91 9.77 -7.57 5.90
CA VAL A 91 9.08 -8.80 6.34
C VAL A 91 9.00 -9.84 5.22
N ARG A 92 8.61 -9.41 4.00
CA ARG A 92 8.37 -10.35 2.89
C ARG A 92 9.62 -10.62 2.06
N ASP A 93 10.59 -9.72 2.12
CA ASP A 93 11.87 -9.85 1.42
C ASP A 93 13.02 -9.64 2.42
N SER A 94 12.99 -10.44 3.48
CA SER A 94 13.90 -10.29 4.62
C SER A 94 15.36 -10.55 4.26
N ASP A 95 15.63 -11.39 3.28
CA ASP A 95 17.00 -11.71 2.88
C ASP A 95 17.75 -10.46 2.41
N VAL A 96 17.05 -9.56 1.74
CA VAL A 96 17.63 -8.33 1.19
C VAL A 96 17.53 -7.18 2.19
N TYR A 97 16.34 -6.96 2.75
CA TYR A 97 16.02 -5.71 3.45
C TYR A 97 16.16 -5.79 4.98
N LEU A 98 16.10 -6.97 5.57
CA LEU A 98 16.30 -7.09 7.02
C LEU A 98 17.71 -6.68 7.44
N PRO A 99 18.80 -7.11 6.76
CA PRO A 99 20.14 -6.64 7.10
C PRO A 99 20.31 -5.12 6.99
N LEU A 100 19.69 -4.50 5.98
CA LEU A 100 19.72 -3.04 5.83
C LEU A 100 18.99 -2.36 6.98
N TYR A 101 17.85 -2.91 7.39
CA TYR A 101 17.07 -2.37 8.50
C TYR A 101 17.85 -2.48 9.82
N GLN A 102 18.54 -3.59 10.04
CA GLN A 102 19.37 -3.78 11.22
C GLN A 102 20.50 -2.78 11.33
N LYS A 103 21.06 -2.34 10.19
CA LYS A 103 22.09 -1.29 10.16
C LYS A 103 21.57 0.04 10.72
N ILE A 104 20.32 0.39 10.40
CA ILE A 104 19.69 1.60 10.95
C ILE A 104 19.56 1.50 12.45
N LYS A 105 19.14 0.35 12.95
CA LYS A 105 18.93 0.14 14.39
C LYS A 105 20.26 0.10 15.19
N GLN A 106 21.35 -0.30 14.56
CA GLN A 106 22.66 -0.33 15.19
C GLN A 106 23.39 1.01 15.12
N GLY A 107 23.03 1.83 14.16
CA GLY A 107 23.61 3.15 13.96
C GLY A 107 22.79 4.24 14.59
#